data_7f78dc3b7ae8c9758d126dd09684ad68
#
_entry.id   7f78dc3b7ae8c9758d126dd09684ad68
#
_cell.length_a   1.000
_cell.length_b   1.000
_cell.length_c   1.000
_cell.angle_alpha   90.00
_cell.angle_beta   90.00
_cell.angle_gamma   90.00
#
_symmetry.space_group_name_H-M   'P 1'
#
loop_
_entity.id
_entity.type
_entity.pdbx_description
1 polymer ?
#
loop_
_entity_poly.entity_id
_entity_poly.type
_entity_poly.pdbx_seq_one_letter_code
_entity_poly.pdbx_strand_id
1 'polypeptide(L)'
;DPSYWGESVLELFWIRSPFVSNDDPNDGNDVLTAWPSKNYPAFNGAQTSNVEKIRPAFELNSSTILFASAVPTATSTGNLTLQDTDGDGAFTLRYDAGKYSKNLGSAVISYDGSKVILTDVPNGTYLVAQNSNGAYAKQITNETEVSASGMNLDNFANCKIWLETTDTANRITYAALAEKEQETAVNIVAGAGLNITSNNGVQEVVPNKAITDIIVEAVDGYFLPDGYEDRIQGLNGLTVTKMTKNGFTISGTPISDVNITLPPATKAVYSMLLSGDGTFTGTCVGYQPITAKEFTITNSGNVDLENVDISITGTDKDKFELSGDGTTTIQPNDTLKVAVAPKDSLATGIYRATLTVTAANAQIATTELQFTVNEHDYVAVVTPPNCTEKGYTTYNCRNCGYSYR
;
A
#
# COMPACT_ATOMS: atom_id res chain seq x y z
N ASP A 1 -48.16 -22.12 -6.68
CA ASP A 1 -48.70 -22.13 -8.05
C ASP A 1 -49.13 -23.53 -8.42
N PRO A 2 -50.44 -23.77 -8.64
CA PRO A 2 -50.98 -25.13 -8.96
C PRO A 2 -50.41 -25.71 -10.27
N SER A 3 -49.79 -24.91 -11.12
CA SER A 3 -49.20 -25.37 -12.39
C SER A 3 -47.90 -26.18 -12.22
N TYR A 4 -47.32 -26.21 -11.04
CA TYR A 4 -46.12 -26.98 -10.71
C TYR A 4 -46.39 -28.45 -10.34
N TRP A 5 -47.67 -28.77 -10.08
CA TRP A 5 -48.05 -30.16 -9.76
C TRP A 5 -48.49 -30.83 -11.05
N GLY A 6 -47.61 -31.59 -11.66
CA GLY A 6 -47.94 -32.35 -12.89
C GLY A 6 -49.20 -33.18 -12.74
N GLU A 7 -49.93 -33.35 -13.85
CA GLU A 7 -51.30 -33.92 -13.92
C GLU A 7 -51.51 -35.34 -13.37
N SER A 8 -50.47 -36.01 -12.86
CA SER A 8 -50.53 -37.45 -12.52
C SER A 8 -50.29 -37.80 -11.04
N VAL A 9 -50.24 -36.84 -10.13
CA VAL A 9 -49.92 -37.18 -8.72
C VAL A 9 -51.17 -37.02 -7.84
N LEU A 10 -51.96 -38.05 -7.79
CA LEU A 10 -53.06 -38.22 -6.82
C LEU A 10 -52.57 -38.96 -5.55
N GLU A 11 -51.39 -38.56 -5.02
CA GLU A 11 -50.90 -39.17 -3.80
C GLU A 11 -51.03 -38.19 -2.63
N LEU A 12 -51.54 -38.72 -1.51
CA LEU A 12 -51.54 -38.01 -0.24
C LEU A 12 -50.12 -37.87 0.26
N PHE A 13 -49.77 -36.72 0.83
CA PHE A 13 -48.49 -36.54 1.46
C PHE A 13 -48.61 -35.78 2.79
N TRP A 14 -47.73 -36.11 3.69
CA TRP A 14 -47.69 -35.53 5.02
C TRP A 14 -47.23 -34.06 4.97
N ILE A 15 -47.90 -33.23 5.77
CA ILE A 15 -47.46 -31.87 6.06
C ILE A 15 -47.05 -31.76 7.54
N ARG A 16 -46.35 -30.70 7.87
CA ARG A 16 -45.67 -30.57 9.17
C ARG A 16 -46.57 -30.39 10.36
N SER A 17 -47.83 -30.02 10.17
CA SER A 17 -48.74 -29.69 11.28
C SER A 17 -49.54 -30.91 11.71
N PRO A 18 -49.57 -31.29 12.98
CA PRO A 18 -50.52 -32.25 13.50
C PRO A 18 -51.95 -31.73 13.35
N PHE A 19 -52.85 -32.57 12.96
CA PHE A 19 -54.26 -32.25 12.85
C PHE A 19 -54.98 -32.71 14.11
N VAL A 20 -55.75 -31.82 14.71
CA VAL A 20 -56.63 -32.16 15.83
C VAL A 20 -58.06 -31.83 15.40
N SER A 21 -58.91 -32.85 15.27
CA SER A 21 -60.32 -32.66 15.00
C SER A 21 -61.04 -32.25 16.28
N ASN A 22 -61.96 -31.30 16.17
CA ASN A 22 -62.77 -30.88 17.29
C ASN A 22 -63.85 -31.89 17.71
N ASP A 23 -64.05 -32.92 16.88
CA ASP A 23 -65.17 -33.87 17.04
C ASP A 23 -64.73 -35.22 17.67
N ASP A 24 -63.40 -35.49 17.79
CA ASP A 24 -62.87 -36.66 18.42
C ASP A 24 -61.69 -36.35 19.33
N PRO A 25 -61.81 -36.54 20.67
CA PRO A 25 -60.74 -36.28 21.61
C PRO A 25 -59.53 -37.24 21.50
N ASN A 26 -59.61 -38.29 20.66
CA ASN A 26 -58.49 -39.21 20.41
C ASN A 26 -57.72 -38.91 19.10
N ASP A 27 -58.03 -37.82 18.43
CA ASP A 27 -57.54 -37.50 17.07
C ASP A 27 -56.10 -36.91 17.08
N GLY A 28 -55.42 -36.91 18.23
CA GLY A 28 -54.05 -36.38 18.38
C GLY A 28 -52.97 -37.21 17.66
N ASN A 29 -53.34 -38.30 16.97
CA ASN A 29 -52.44 -39.13 16.19
C ASN A 29 -52.51 -38.87 14.70
N ASP A 30 -53.37 -37.96 14.27
CA ASP A 30 -53.47 -37.59 12.86
C ASP A 30 -52.54 -36.44 12.49
N VAL A 31 -52.07 -36.44 11.28
CA VAL A 31 -51.31 -35.31 10.67
C VAL A 31 -52.03 -34.84 9.42
N LEU A 32 -51.92 -33.54 9.15
CA LEU A 32 -52.48 -32.99 7.93
C LEU A 32 -51.76 -33.58 6.70
N THR A 33 -52.57 -34.05 5.75
CA THR A 33 -52.07 -34.43 4.44
C THR A 33 -52.61 -33.44 3.40
N ALA A 34 -51.83 -33.14 2.39
CA ALA A 34 -52.27 -32.35 1.27
C ALA A 34 -52.74 -33.29 0.13
N TRP A 35 -53.98 -33.10 -0.31
CA TRP A 35 -54.50 -33.85 -1.45
C TRP A 35 -54.42 -32.96 -2.70
N PRO A 36 -53.56 -33.28 -3.66
CA PRO A 36 -53.47 -32.48 -4.88
C PRO A 36 -54.76 -32.66 -5.73
N SER A 37 -55.51 -31.60 -5.81
CA SER A 37 -56.65 -31.49 -6.71
C SER A 37 -56.47 -30.30 -7.63
N LYS A 38 -56.81 -30.41 -8.90
CA LYS A 38 -56.73 -29.32 -9.89
C LYS A 38 -57.48 -28.06 -9.50
N ASN A 39 -58.48 -28.15 -8.67
CA ASN A 39 -59.39 -27.05 -8.40
C ASN A 39 -59.36 -26.54 -6.95
N TYR A 40 -58.96 -27.37 -5.99
CA TYR A 40 -58.90 -27.02 -4.56
C TYR A 40 -57.84 -27.86 -3.84
N PRO A 41 -56.80 -27.28 -3.27
CA PRO A 41 -55.96 -27.99 -2.34
C PRO A 41 -56.81 -28.33 -1.10
N ALA A 42 -57.16 -29.56 -0.92
CA ALA A 42 -57.86 -30.01 0.26
C ALA A 42 -56.83 -30.54 1.26
N PHE A 43 -56.93 -30.07 2.50
CA PHE A 43 -56.18 -30.63 3.61
C PHE A 43 -57.11 -31.62 4.35
N ASN A 44 -56.65 -32.82 4.58
CA ASN A 44 -57.40 -33.80 5.31
C ASN A 44 -56.52 -34.44 6.40
N GLY A 45 -57.10 -34.84 7.49
CA GLY A 45 -56.41 -35.61 8.52
C GLY A 45 -56.25 -37.07 8.07
N ALA A 46 -55.09 -37.63 8.31
CA ALA A 46 -54.84 -39.07 8.15
C ALA A 46 -54.09 -39.60 9.40
N GLN A 47 -54.44 -40.84 9.78
CA GLN A 47 -53.83 -41.46 10.95
C GLN A 47 -52.32 -41.67 10.73
N THR A 48 -51.52 -41.42 11.74
CA THR A 48 -50.06 -41.60 11.70
C THR A 48 -49.63 -43.04 11.38
N SER A 49 -50.53 -44.01 11.54
CA SER A 49 -50.31 -45.41 11.19
C SER A 49 -50.42 -45.70 9.69
N ASN A 50 -50.94 -44.73 8.91
CA ASN A 50 -51.02 -44.90 7.45
C ASN A 50 -49.66 -44.76 6.82
N VAL A 51 -49.40 -45.58 5.83
CA VAL A 51 -48.14 -45.50 5.05
C VAL A 51 -48.36 -44.50 3.93
N GLU A 52 -47.92 -43.25 4.17
CA GLU A 52 -47.98 -42.16 3.23
C GLU A 52 -46.57 -41.66 2.83
N LYS A 53 -46.47 -41.13 1.64
CA LYS A 53 -45.20 -40.57 1.16
C LYS A 53 -44.96 -39.19 1.82
N ILE A 54 -43.78 -39.00 2.36
CA ILE A 54 -43.36 -37.70 2.93
C ILE A 54 -42.77 -36.83 1.82
N ARG A 55 -43.34 -35.64 1.60
CA ARG A 55 -42.77 -34.63 0.74
C ARG A 55 -42.28 -33.45 1.61
N PRO A 56 -41.00 -33.36 1.89
CA PRO A 56 -40.49 -32.24 2.66
C PRO A 56 -40.58 -30.95 1.83
N ALA A 57 -41.10 -29.87 2.44
CA ALA A 57 -41.03 -28.56 1.89
C ALA A 57 -39.84 -27.82 2.52
N PHE A 58 -38.99 -27.23 1.72
CA PHE A 58 -37.83 -26.44 2.16
C PHE A 58 -37.53 -25.33 1.16
N GLU A 59 -36.95 -24.25 1.65
CA GLU A 59 -36.43 -23.20 0.78
C GLU A 59 -35.08 -23.60 0.27
N LEU A 60 -34.88 -23.46 -1.04
CA LEU A 60 -33.61 -23.74 -1.69
C LEU A 60 -32.98 -22.43 -2.20
N ASN A 61 -31.73 -22.20 -1.86
CA ASN A 61 -30.95 -21.16 -2.52
C ASN A 61 -30.58 -21.66 -3.93
N SER A 62 -31.30 -21.19 -4.93
CA SER A 62 -31.11 -21.63 -6.33
C SER A 62 -29.74 -21.31 -6.92
N SER A 63 -29.01 -20.37 -6.32
CA SER A 63 -27.65 -20.02 -6.77
C SER A 63 -26.62 -21.11 -6.43
N THR A 64 -26.89 -21.91 -5.41
CA THR A 64 -26.01 -22.98 -4.93
C THR A 64 -26.50 -24.39 -5.28
N ILE A 65 -27.63 -24.51 -5.99
CA ILE A 65 -28.17 -25.79 -6.41
C ILE A 65 -27.76 -26.12 -7.83
N LEU A 66 -27.22 -27.30 -7.99
CA LEU A 66 -26.92 -27.92 -9.28
C LEU A 66 -27.95 -28.99 -9.58
N PHE A 67 -28.64 -28.80 -10.70
CA PHE A 67 -29.50 -29.84 -11.23
C PHE A 67 -28.67 -30.73 -12.14
N ALA A 68 -28.56 -32.00 -11.80
CA ALA A 68 -27.80 -32.94 -12.57
C ALA A 68 -28.59 -34.23 -12.76
N SER A 69 -28.71 -34.65 -14.00
CA SER A 69 -29.14 -35.98 -14.36
C SER A 69 -27.94 -36.92 -14.38
N ALA A 70 -28.23 -38.23 -14.52
CA ALA A 70 -27.18 -39.17 -14.84
C ALA A 70 -26.48 -38.73 -16.13
N VAL A 71 -25.15 -38.59 -16.05
CA VAL A 71 -24.33 -38.30 -17.23
C VAL A 71 -24.22 -39.61 -17.99
N PRO A 72 -24.86 -39.79 -19.17
CA PRO A 72 -24.62 -40.96 -19.99
C PRO A 72 -23.15 -40.99 -20.35
N THR A 73 -22.55 -42.13 -20.49
CA THR A 73 -21.14 -42.38 -20.80
C THR A 73 -20.61 -41.47 -21.90
N ALA A 74 -20.40 -40.19 -21.56
CA ALA A 74 -19.92 -39.20 -22.51
C ALA A 74 -18.40 -39.29 -22.57
N THR A 75 -17.92 -40.08 -23.49
CA THR A 75 -16.51 -40.09 -23.91
C THR A 75 -16.17 -38.95 -24.84
N SER A 76 -17.11 -38.07 -25.14
CA SER A 76 -16.94 -36.97 -26.09
C SER A 76 -17.47 -35.65 -25.59
N THR A 77 -16.80 -34.59 -26.01
CA THR A 77 -17.35 -33.25 -25.96
C THR A 77 -18.64 -33.19 -26.77
N GLY A 78 -19.76 -32.91 -26.14
CA GLY A 78 -21.03 -32.87 -26.86
C GLY A 78 -22.16 -32.30 -26.04
N ASN A 79 -23.25 -32.00 -26.71
CA ASN A 79 -24.47 -31.55 -26.07
C ASN A 79 -25.07 -32.71 -25.27
N LEU A 80 -25.09 -32.58 -23.95
CA LEU A 80 -25.81 -33.51 -23.09
C LEU A 80 -27.23 -32.99 -22.91
N THR A 81 -28.19 -33.72 -23.43
CA THR A 81 -29.56 -33.55 -22.99
C THR A 81 -29.70 -34.11 -21.59
N LEU A 82 -30.36 -33.35 -20.69
CA LEU A 82 -30.78 -33.88 -19.41
C LEU A 82 -31.61 -35.15 -19.71
N GLN A 83 -31.09 -36.33 -19.37
CA GLN A 83 -31.76 -37.59 -19.62
C GLN A 83 -32.25 -38.18 -18.31
N ASP A 84 -33.50 -38.46 -18.28
CA ASP A 84 -34.13 -39.36 -17.34
C ASP A 84 -33.75 -40.77 -17.76
N THR A 85 -32.74 -41.36 -17.12
CA THR A 85 -32.15 -42.62 -17.56
C THR A 85 -32.95 -43.83 -17.13
N ASP A 86 -33.86 -43.71 -16.19
CA ASP A 86 -34.75 -44.75 -15.68
C ASP A 86 -36.22 -44.48 -15.97
N GLY A 87 -36.54 -43.31 -16.55
CA GLY A 87 -37.88 -42.95 -16.99
C GLY A 87 -38.83 -42.61 -15.85
N ASP A 88 -38.29 -42.35 -14.66
CA ASP A 88 -39.09 -42.04 -13.47
C ASP A 88 -39.39 -40.55 -13.29
N GLY A 89 -38.87 -39.70 -14.14
CA GLY A 89 -39.01 -38.22 -14.07
C GLY A 89 -38.23 -37.59 -12.93
N ALA A 90 -37.32 -38.31 -12.26
CA ALA A 90 -36.58 -37.84 -11.12
C ALA A 90 -35.21 -37.30 -11.50
N PHE A 91 -34.85 -36.14 -10.98
CA PHE A 91 -33.54 -35.53 -11.16
C PHE A 91 -32.82 -35.43 -9.83
N THR A 92 -31.51 -35.68 -9.83
CA THR A 92 -30.70 -35.50 -8.65
C THR A 92 -30.40 -34.03 -8.45
N LEU A 93 -30.76 -33.53 -7.27
CA LEU A 93 -30.32 -32.24 -6.80
C LEU A 93 -29.02 -32.39 -6.07
N ARG A 94 -28.02 -31.56 -6.40
CA ARG A 94 -26.78 -31.40 -5.64
C ARG A 94 -26.65 -29.98 -5.15
N TYR A 95 -26.28 -29.87 -3.90
CA TYR A 95 -25.97 -28.61 -3.26
C TYR A 95 -24.47 -28.42 -3.31
N ASP A 96 -24.01 -27.27 -3.85
CA ASP A 96 -22.63 -26.88 -3.75
C ASP A 96 -22.36 -26.39 -2.31
N ALA A 97 -21.88 -27.30 -1.47
CA ALA A 97 -21.57 -27.03 -0.07
C ALA A 97 -20.20 -26.36 0.12
N GLY A 98 -19.46 -26.08 -0.97
CA GLY A 98 -18.14 -25.48 -0.92
C GLY A 98 -17.15 -26.31 -0.09
N LYS A 99 -17.15 -26.13 1.23
CA LYS A 99 -16.23 -26.80 2.16
C LYS A 99 -16.38 -28.32 2.27
N TYR A 100 -17.48 -28.89 1.84
CA TYR A 100 -17.83 -30.30 2.10
C TYR A 100 -17.90 -31.16 0.84
N SER A 101 -17.72 -30.55 -0.34
CA SER A 101 -17.48 -31.33 -1.53
C SER A 101 -16.15 -32.07 -1.35
N LYS A 102 -16.16 -33.37 -1.68
CA LYS A 102 -14.92 -34.14 -1.81
C LYS A 102 -13.98 -33.31 -2.69
N ASN A 103 -12.71 -33.25 -2.35
CA ASN A 103 -11.73 -32.42 -3.06
C ASN A 103 -11.78 -32.74 -4.58
N LEU A 104 -12.53 -31.93 -5.31
CA LEU A 104 -12.66 -32.02 -6.79
C LEU A 104 -11.64 -31.11 -7.48
N GLY A 105 -10.74 -30.45 -6.71
CA GLY A 105 -9.94 -29.36 -7.22
C GLY A 105 -10.76 -28.08 -7.37
N SER A 106 -10.29 -27.16 -8.17
CA SER A 106 -10.98 -25.92 -8.50
C SER A 106 -11.11 -25.72 -10.01
N ALA A 107 -12.18 -25.03 -10.40
CA ALA A 107 -12.42 -24.57 -11.76
C ALA A 107 -12.68 -23.08 -11.74
N VAL A 108 -11.94 -22.32 -12.53
CA VAL A 108 -12.07 -20.86 -12.61
C VAL A 108 -12.29 -20.47 -14.07
N ILE A 109 -13.40 -19.79 -14.35
CA ILE A 109 -13.73 -19.27 -15.68
C ILE A 109 -12.85 -18.02 -15.90
N SER A 110 -12.08 -17.99 -16.99
CA SER A 110 -11.30 -16.82 -17.36
C SER A 110 -12.18 -15.58 -17.51
N TYR A 111 -11.60 -14.41 -17.25
CA TYR A 111 -12.35 -13.15 -17.27
C TYR A 111 -13.10 -12.92 -18.59
N ASP A 112 -12.46 -13.25 -19.71
CA ASP A 112 -13.04 -13.18 -21.07
C ASP A 112 -14.02 -14.32 -21.40
N GLY A 113 -14.13 -15.30 -20.50
CA GLY A 113 -14.98 -16.48 -20.70
C GLY A 113 -14.51 -17.45 -21.77
N SER A 114 -13.31 -17.31 -22.28
CA SER A 114 -12.79 -18.17 -23.37
C SER A 114 -12.40 -19.57 -22.90
N LYS A 115 -12.06 -19.73 -21.64
CA LYS A 115 -11.60 -21.00 -21.04
C LYS A 115 -11.97 -21.14 -19.57
N VAL A 116 -11.89 -22.37 -19.08
CA VAL A 116 -11.91 -22.70 -17.65
C VAL A 116 -10.53 -23.20 -17.26
N ILE A 117 -9.93 -22.61 -16.24
CA ILE A 117 -8.66 -23.01 -15.65
C ILE A 117 -8.95 -24.04 -14.56
N LEU A 118 -8.21 -25.14 -14.57
CA LEU A 118 -8.40 -26.27 -13.66
C LEU A 118 -7.17 -26.41 -12.76
N THR A 119 -7.38 -26.54 -11.46
CA THR A 119 -6.32 -26.76 -10.49
C THR A 119 -6.66 -27.98 -9.64
N ASP A 120 -5.73 -28.95 -9.59
CA ASP A 120 -5.85 -30.19 -8.80
C ASP A 120 -7.13 -31.00 -9.05
N VAL A 121 -7.69 -30.92 -10.26
CA VAL A 121 -8.89 -31.65 -10.65
C VAL A 121 -8.54 -33.12 -10.90
N PRO A 122 -9.13 -34.07 -10.18
CA PRO A 122 -8.85 -35.50 -10.38
C PRO A 122 -9.25 -36.00 -11.77
N ASN A 123 -8.46 -36.87 -12.34
CA ASN A 123 -8.80 -37.55 -13.58
C ASN A 123 -10.15 -38.32 -13.45
N GLY A 124 -10.96 -38.24 -14.48
CA GLY A 124 -12.29 -38.83 -14.48
C GLY A 124 -13.39 -37.88 -13.98
N THR A 125 -13.04 -36.73 -13.44
CA THR A 125 -14.00 -35.65 -13.13
C THR A 125 -14.54 -35.07 -14.43
N TYR A 126 -15.82 -34.69 -14.47
CA TYR A 126 -16.43 -34.02 -15.61
C TYR A 126 -16.45 -32.49 -15.34
N LEU A 127 -16.05 -31.71 -16.31
CA LEU A 127 -16.41 -30.32 -16.42
C LEU A 127 -17.73 -30.19 -17.17
N VAL A 128 -18.74 -29.62 -16.56
CA VAL A 128 -20.06 -29.41 -17.14
C VAL A 128 -20.34 -27.94 -17.32
N ALA A 129 -20.84 -27.55 -18.46
CA ALA A 129 -21.30 -26.21 -18.77
C ALA A 129 -22.75 -26.25 -19.26
N GLN A 130 -23.62 -25.46 -18.65
CA GLN A 130 -25.03 -25.37 -18.99
C GLN A 130 -25.41 -23.95 -19.38
N ASN A 131 -26.12 -23.80 -20.48
CA ASN A 131 -26.70 -22.52 -20.91
C ASN A 131 -28.14 -22.75 -21.42
N SER A 132 -28.76 -21.74 -22.03
CA SER A 132 -30.12 -21.85 -22.62
C SER A 132 -30.25 -22.88 -23.75
N ASN A 133 -29.14 -23.27 -24.36
CA ASN A 133 -29.15 -24.21 -25.51
C ASN A 133 -28.92 -25.66 -25.09
N GLY A 134 -28.53 -25.90 -23.84
CA GLY A 134 -28.32 -27.26 -23.35
C GLY A 134 -27.15 -27.34 -22.34
N ALA A 135 -26.82 -28.58 -22.01
CA ALA A 135 -25.68 -28.91 -21.14
C ALA A 135 -24.60 -29.64 -21.96
N TYR A 136 -23.38 -29.29 -21.71
CA TYR A 136 -22.17 -29.78 -22.35
C TYR A 136 -21.25 -30.35 -21.28
N ALA A 137 -20.64 -31.51 -21.52
CA ALA A 137 -19.70 -32.09 -20.58
C ALA A 137 -18.43 -32.56 -21.26
N LYS A 138 -17.31 -32.40 -20.53
CA LYS A 138 -16.03 -32.96 -20.91
C LYS A 138 -15.39 -33.68 -19.72
N GLN A 139 -15.00 -34.94 -19.94
CA GLN A 139 -14.21 -35.64 -18.93
C GLN A 139 -12.79 -35.16 -18.91
N ILE A 140 -12.29 -34.84 -17.72
CA ILE A 140 -10.93 -34.37 -17.47
C ILE A 140 -10.00 -35.56 -17.33
N THR A 141 -8.91 -35.56 -18.06
CA THR A 141 -7.91 -36.63 -18.05
C THR A 141 -6.56 -36.19 -17.54
N ASN A 142 -6.09 -34.98 -17.82
CA ASN A 142 -4.89 -34.33 -17.28
C ASN A 142 -4.87 -32.86 -17.67
N GLU A 143 -5.96 -32.32 -18.16
CA GLU A 143 -6.02 -30.94 -18.58
C GLU A 143 -5.91 -30.00 -17.39
N THR A 144 -5.12 -28.93 -17.56
CA THR A 144 -5.06 -27.78 -16.65
C THR A 144 -5.94 -26.63 -17.10
N GLU A 145 -6.49 -26.73 -18.31
CA GLU A 145 -7.48 -25.79 -18.85
C GLU A 145 -8.36 -26.45 -19.90
N VAL A 146 -9.57 -25.93 -20.05
CA VAL A 146 -10.52 -26.36 -21.09
C VAL A 146 -11.03 -25.10 -21.80
N SER A 147 -10.82 -25.03 -23.12
CA SER A 147 -11.38 -23.92 -23.92
C SER A 147 -12.86 -24.11 -24.19
N ALA A 148 -13.62 -23.02 -24.36
CA ALA A 148 -15.04 -23.10 -24.73
C ALA A 148 -15.22 -23.83 -26.05
N SER A 149 -14.37 -23.59 -27.04
CA SER A 149 -14.38 -24.33 -28.32
C SER A 149 -14.14 -25.84 -28.16
N GLY A 150 -13.34 -26.23 -27.15
CA GLY A 150 -13.12 -27.65 -26.80
C GLY A 150 -14.34 -28.34 -26.20
N MET A 151 -15.39 -27.59 -25.88
CA MET A 151 -16.70 -28.07 -25.45
C MET A 151 -17.82 -27.71 -26.44
N ASN A 152 -17.50 -27.30 -27.66
CA ASN A 152 -18.44 -26.84 -28.68
C ASN A 152 -19.29 -25.63 -28.23
N LEU A 153 -18.67 -24.74 -27.46
CA LEU A 153 -19.25 -23.49 -27.00
C LEU A 153 -18.44 -22.30 -27.58
N ASP A 154 -19.11 -21.19 -27.84
CA ASP A 154 -18.45 -19.98 -28.27
C ASP A 154 -17.73 -19.28 -27.08
N ASN A 155 -18.38 -19.32 -25.92
CA ASN A 155 -17.89 -18.68 -24.70
C ASN A 155 -18.58 -19.29 -23.47
N PHE A 156 -17.90 -19.22 -22.31
CA PHE A 156 -18.41 -19.64 -21.02
C PHE A 156 -19.16 -18.54 -20.22
N ALA A 157 -19.13 -17.30 -20.67
CA ALA A 157 -19.63 -16.16 -19.89
C ALA A 157 -21.10 -16.30 -19.44
N ASN A 158 -21.93 -16.95 -20.25
CA ASN A 158 -23.36 -17.15 -19.98
C ASN A 158 -23.71 -18.61 -19.59
N CYS A 159 -22.71 -19.37 -19.17
CA CYS A 159 -22.89 -20.73 -18.72
C CYS A 159 -22.87 -20.82 -17.19
N LYS A 160 -23.69 -21.69 -16.63
CA LYS A 160 -23.47 -22.25 -15.30
C LYS A 160 -22.48 -23.40 -15.47
N ILE A 161 -21.35 -23.32 -14.75
CA ILE A 161 -20.24 -24.27 -14.92
C ILE A 161 -19.93 -24.91 -13.57
N TRP A 162 -19.68 -26.21 -13.59
CA TRP A 162 -19.28 -26.94 -12.39
C TRP A 162 -18.43 -28.17 -12.75
N LEU A 163 -17.69 -28.65 -11.76
CA LEU A 163 -17.06 -29.95 -11.75
C LEU A 163 -18.01 -30.99 -11.16
N GLU A 164 -18.02 -32.19 -11.70
CA GLU A 164 -18.79 -33.28 -11.13
C GLU A 164 -18.10 -34.65 -11.26
N THR A 165 -18.38 -35.52 -10.32
CA THR A 165 -18.04 -36.96 -10.41
C THR A 165 -19.28 -37.78 -10.42
N THR A 166 -19.20 -38.97 -11.07
CA THR A 166 -20.31 -39.90 -11.20
C THR A 166 -19.97 -41.26 -10.56
N ASP A 167 -20.97 -42.01 -10.21
CA ASP A 167 -20.84 -43.43 -9.82
C ASP A 167 -20.84 -44.34 -11.05
N THR A 168 -20.80 -45.64 -10.82
CA THR A 168 -20.81 -46.66 -11.89
C THR A 168 -22.12 -46.72 -12.69
N ALA A 169 -23.18 -46.12 -12.17
CA ALA A 169 -24.48 -45.96 -12.86
C ALA A 169 -24.60 -44.54 -13.50
N ASN A 170 -23.48 -43.82 -13.61
CA ASN A 170 -23.40 -42.45 -14.13
C ASN A 170 -24.22 -41.40 -13.35
N ARG A 171 -24.56 -41.66 -12.11
CA ARG A 171 -25.28 -40.71 -11.27
C ARG A 171 -24.25 -39.79 -10.57
N ILE A 172 -24.55 -38.49 -10.49
CA ILE A 172 -23.68 -37.53 -9.82
C ILE A 172 -23.49 -37.89 -8.35
N THR A 173 -22.23 -37.97 -7.95
CA THR A 173 -21.83 -38.20 -6.54
C THR A 173 -21.42 -36.91 -5.85
N TYR A 174 -20.62 -36.07 -6.50
CA TYR A 174 -20.14 -34.79 -5.99
C TYR A 174 -20.17 -33.74 -7.09
N ALA A 175 -20.38 -32.50 -6.70
CA ALA A 175 -20.32 -31.38 -7.62
C ALA A 175 -19.74 -30.12 -6.91
N ALA A 176 -19.03 -29.28 -7.65
CA ALA A 176 -18.50 -28.00 -7.19
C ALA A 176 -18.65 -26.96 -8.29
N LEU A 177 -19.25 -25.79 -7.97
CA LEU A 177 -19.37 -24.68 -8.92
C LEU A 177 -18.02 -24.13 -9.28
N ALA A 178 -17.87 -23.72 -10.55
CA ALA A 178 -16.74 -22.93 -10.99
C ALA A 178 -16.88 -21.49 -10.51
N GLU A 179 -15.76 -20.89 -10.12
CA GLU A 179 -15.65 -19.48 -9.85
C GLU A 179 -15.39 -18.71 -11.16
N LYS A 180 -15.58 -17.41 -11.15
CA LYS A 180 -15.21 -16.54 -12.28
C LYS A 180 -14.09 -15.61 -11.85
N GLU A 181 -13.06 -15.47 -12.70
CA GLU A 181 -12.07 -14.43 -12.51
C GLU A 181 -12.75 -13.06 -12.38
N GLN A 182 -12.34 -12.31 -11.37
CA GLN A 182 -12.84 -10.96 -11.10
C GLN A 182 -11.77 -9.95 -11.48
N GLU A 183 -12.19 -8.73 -11.79
CA GLU A 183 -11.27 -7.61 -11.85
C GLU A 183 -10.64 -7.39 -10.48
N THR A 184 -9.40 -6.93 -10.50
CA THR A 184 -8.65 -6.55 -9.30
C THR A 184 -8.77 -5.06 -9.10
N ALA A 185 -9.28 -4.63 -7.96
CA ALA A 185 -9.38 -3.22 -7.61
C ALA A 185 -8.06 -2.73 -7.00
N VAL A 186 -7.48 -1.68 -7.57
CA VAL A 186 -6.27 -1.02 -7.05
C VAL A 186 -6.62 0.39 -6.61
N ASN A 187 -6.58 0.62 -5.31
CA ASN A 187 -6.82 1.91 -4.66
C ASN A 187 -5.58 2.30 -3.85
N ILE A 188 -4.86 3.31 -4.32
CA ILE A 188 -3.71 3.90 -3.62
C ILE A 188 -4.09 5.29 -3.15
N VAL A 189 -3.97 5.53 -1.86
CA VAL A 189 -4.27 6.81 -1.23
C VAL A 189 -2.96 7.50 -0.82
N ALA A 190 -2.81 8.77 -1.16
CA ALA A 190 -1.65 9.56 -0.77
C ALA A 190 -1.58 9.73 0.76
N GLY A 191 -0.40 9.49 1.33
CA GLY A 191 -0.08 9.84 2.71
C GLY A 191 0.15 11.35 2.88
N ALA A 192 0.26 11.80 4.12
CA ALA A 192 0.54 13.22 4.39
C ALA A 192 1.85 13.68 3.73
N GLY A 193 1.83 14.84 3.09
CA GLY A 193 2.98 15.39 2.35
C GLY A 193 3.23 14.75 0.97
N LEU A 194 2.30 13.93 0.49
CA LEU A 194 2.32 13.34 -0.85
C LEU A 194 1.13 13.79 -1.69
N ASN A 195 1.31 13.77 -2.99
CA ASN A 195 0.27 13.97 -3.99
C ASN A 195 0.37 12.88 -5.07
N ILE A 196 -0.76 12.32 -5.49
CA ILE A 196 -0.84 11.45 -6.65
C ILE A 196 -1.17 12.33 -7.86
N THR A 197 -0.22 12.48 -8.76
CA THR A 197 -0.30 13.41 -9.89
C THR A 197 -0.81 12.75 -11.17
N SER A 198 -0.85 11.42 -11.23
CA SER A 198 -1.36 10.65 -12.37
C SER A 198 -2.13 9.42 -11.89
N ASN A 199 -3.28 9.16 -12.51
CA ASN A 199 -4.14 7.99 -12.23
C ASN A 199 -4.57 7.86 -10.77
N ASN A 200 -4.93 9.01 -10.18
CA ASN A 200 -5.50 9.09 -8.84
C ASN A 200 -6.93 8.50 -8.83
N GLY A 201 -7.17 7.54 -7.95
CA GLY A 201 -8.45 6.86 -7.79
C GLY A 201 -8.34 5.35 -7.98
N VAL A 202 -9.48 4.67 -7.93
CA VAL A 202 -9.53 3.22 -8.10
C VAL A 202 -9.32 2.85 -9.57
N GLN A 203 -8.41 1.92 -9.82
CA GLN A 203 -8.27 1.26 -11.11
C GLN A 203 -8.82 -0.16 -11.01
N GLU A 204 -9.83 -0.48 -11.83
CA GLU A 204 -10.29 -1.86 -12.02
C GLU A 204 -9.46 -2.50 -13.12
N VAL A 205 -8.78 -3.58 -12.78
CA VAL A 205 -7.76 -4.20 -13.63
C VAL A 205 -8.17 -5.62 -13.96
N VAL A 206 -8.28 -5.89 -15.25
CA VAL A 206 -8.52 -7.25 -15.78
C VAL A 206 -7.37 -8.17 -15.33
N PRO A 207 -7.64 -9.44 -14.95
CA PRO A 207 -6.61 -10.39 -14.54
C PRO A 207 -5.44 -10.48 -15.52
N ASN A 208 -4.24 -10.56 -14.97
CA ASN A 208 -2.97 -10.61 -15.71
C ASN A 208 -2.65 -9.37 -16.57
N LYS A 209 -3.30 -8.24 -16.32
CA LYS A 209 -2.95 -6.95 -16.92
C LYS A 209 -2.29 -6.04 -15.91
N ALA A 210 -1.37 -5.22 -16.40
CA ALA A 210 -0.75 -4.20 -15.59
C ALA A 210 -1.70 -3.02 -15.35
N ILE A 211 -1.53 -2.35 -14.22
CA ILE A 211 -2.16 -1.05 -13.97
C ILE A 211 -1.59 0.02 -14.93
N THR A 212 -2.30 1.11 -15.08
CA THR A 212 -1.70 2.34 -15.58
C THR A 212 -0.83 2.94 -14.47
N ASP A 213 0.39 3.33 -14.81
CA ASP A 213 1.37 3.84 -13.84
C ASP A 213 0.78 4.96 -12.96
N ILE A 214 0.94 4.82 -11.66
CA ILE A 214 0.54 5.81 -10.65
C ILE A 214 1.79 6.61 -10.27
N ILE A 215 1.77 7.92 -10.54
CA ILE A 215 2.87 8.82 -10.20
C ILE A 215 2.56 9.51 -8.89
N VAL A 216 3.49 9.40 -7.94
CA VAL A 216 3.41 9.99 -6.61
C VAL A 216 4.55 11.00 -6.45
N GLU A 217 4.23 12.20 -5.99
CA GLU A 217 5.19 13.28 -5.77
C GLU A 217 5.10 13.81 -4.35
N ALA A 218 6.25 14.17 -3.77
CA ALA A 218 6.28 14.89 -2.52
C ALA A 218 5.80 16.34 -2.74
N VAL A 219 4.95 16.82 -1.85
CA VAL A 219 4.47 18.20 -1.85
C VAL A 219 5.63 19.13 -1.45
N ASP A 220 5.61 20.37 -1.93
CA ASP A 220 6.60 21.39 -1.57
C ASP A 220 6.82 21.46 -0.06
N GLY A 221 8.08 21.44 0.35
CA GLY A 221 8.48 21.40 1.76
C GLY A 221 8.46 20.00 2.39
N TYR A 222 8.29 18.96 1.58
CA TYR A 222 8.41 17.56 1.98
C TYR A 222 9.39 16.82 1.07
N PHE A 223 9.92 15.70 1.56
CA PHE A 223 10.79 14.82 0.79
C PHE A 223 10.61 13.35 1.22
N LEU A 224 11.06 12.44 0.38
CA LEU A 224 11.08 11.00 0.67
C LEU A 224 12.46 10.63 1.20
N PRO A 225 12.56 10.13 2.45
CA PRO A 225 13.84 9.71 3.01
C PRO A 225 14.34 8.42 2.34
N ASP A 226 15.61 8.14 2.47
CA ASP A 226 16.20 6.88 2.00
C ASP A 226 15.47 5.69 2.62
N GLY A 227 15.20 4.64 1.82
CA GLY A 227 14.45 3.46 2.25
C GLY A 227 12.94 3.72 2.45
N TYR A 228 12.40 4.78 1.87
CA TYR A 228 10.96 5.07 1.94
C TYR A 228 10.13 3.94 1.33
N GLU A 229 10.59 3.36 0.22
CA GLU A 229 9.95 2.24 -0.48
C GLU A 229 9.76 1.00 0.40
N ASP A 230 10.68 0.70 1.31
CA ASP A 230 10.60 -0.44 2.23
C ASP A 230 9.44 -0.31 3.24
N ARG A 231 8.92 0.90 3.41
CA ARG A 231 7.80 1.20 4.30
C ARG A 231 6.44 0.97 3.65
N ILE A 232 6.40 0.82 2.33
CA ILE A 232 5.16 0.58 1.58
C ILE A 232 4.84 -0.91 1.63
N GLN A 233 3.70 -1.25 2.23
CA GLN A 233 3.24 -2.63 2.40
C GLN A 233 1.96 -2.88 1.61
N GLY A 234 1.68 -4.13 1.26
CA GLY A 234 0.42 -4.54 0.64
C GLY A 234 0.30 -4.23 -0.85
N LEU A 235 1.41 -4.12 -1.55
CA LEU A 235 1.45 -3.83 -3.00
C LEU A 235 0.95 -5.00 -3.88
N ASN A 236 0.88 -6.24 -3.36
CA ASN A 236 0.26 -7.40 -3.99
C ASN A 236 0.56 -7.55 -5.50
N GLY A 237 1.83 -7.62 -5.88
CA GLY A 237 2.29 -7.73 -7.27
C GLY A 237 2.63 -6.41 -7.94
N LEU A 238 2.30 -5.27 -7.33
CA LEU A 238 2.79 -3.96 -7.77
C LEU A 238 4.20 -3.70 -7.24
N THR A 239 4.92 -2.81 -7.92
CA THR A 239 6.29 -2.43 -7.57
C THR A 239 6.46 -0.92 -7.58
N VAL A 240 7.36 -0.43 -6.73
CA VAL A 240 7.82 0.96 -6.74
C VAL A 240 9.00 1.08 -7.69
N THR A 241 8.97 2.06 -8.57
CA THR A 241 10.02 2.35 -9.55
C THR A 241 10.32 3.84 -9.61
N LYS A 242 11.43 4.22 -10.23
CA LYS A 242 11.85 5.62 -10.42
C LYS A 242 11.89 6.41 -9.11
N MET A 243 12.35 5.75 -8.03
CA MET A 243 12.43 6.38 -6.70
C MET A 243 13.44 7.52 -6.68
N THR A 244 13.02 8.68 -6.18
CA THR A 244 13.83 9.87 -5.94
C THR A 244 13.42 10.50 -4.61
N LYS A 245 14.15 11.51 -4.13
CA LYS A 245 13.74 12.30 -2.96
C LYS A 245 12.40 13.05 -3.17
N ASN A 246 12.00 13.28 -4.42
CA ASN A 246 10.82 14.09 -4.76
C ASN A 246 9.61 13.26 -5.21
N GLY A 247 9.75 11.95 -5.43
CA GLY A 247 8.62 11.13 -5.88
C GLY A 247 9.04 9.77 -6.41
N PHE A 248 8.04 8.99 -6.83
CA PHE A 248 8.19 7.64 -7.38
C PHE A 248 7.00 7.25 -8.25
N THR A 249 7.11 6.10 -8.90
CA THR A 249 6.04 5.52 -9.70
C THR A 249 5.67 4.15 -9.13
N ILE A 250 4.37 3.86 -9.03
CA ILE A 250 3.85 2.51 -8.77
C ILE A 250 3.37 1.94 -10.09
N SER A 251 3.83 0.74 -10.41
CA SER A 251 3.51 0.02 -11.65
C SER A 251 3.45 -1.48 -11.40
N GLY A 252 2.99 -2.25 -12.38
CA GLY A 252 2.99 -3.71 -12.31
C GLY A 252 1.61 -4.33 -12.51
N THR A 253 1.54 -5.65 -12.34
CA THR A 253 0.32 -6.45 -12.47
C THR A 253 -0.13 -6.89 -11.08
N PRO A 254 -1.29 -6.44 -10.59
CA PRO A 254 -1.79 -6.85 -9.29
C PRO A 254 -2.18 -8.32 -9.31
N ILE A 255 -1.92 -9.05 -8.22
CA ILE A 255 -2.31 -10.45 -8.04
C ILE A 255 -3.55 -10.60 -7.14
N SER A 256 -3.95 -9.55 -6.45
CA SER A 256 -5.17 -9.42 -5.65
C SER A 256 -5.46 -7.94 -5.42
N ASP A 257 -6.62 -7.63 -4.87
CA ASP A 257 -7.00 -6.27 -4.52
C ASP A 257 -5.93 -5.56 -3.69
N VAL A 258 -5.70 -4.29 -4.03
CA VAL A 258 -4.78 -3.39 -3.35
C VAL A 258 -5.57 -2.20 -2.81
N ASN A 259 -5.57 -2.03 -1.50
CA ASN A 259 -6.17 -0.87 -0.86
C ASN A 259 -5.23 -0.38 0.24
N ILE A 260 -4.37 0.55 -0.10
CA ILE A 260 -3.33 1.05 0.81
C ILE A 260 -3.32 2.57 0.88
N THR A 261 -2.95 3.08 2.05
CA THR A 261 -2.53 4.47 2.23
C THR A 261 -1.01 4.50 2.32
N LEU A 262 -0.38 5.30 1.46
CA LEU A 262 1.07 5.46 1.45
C LEU A 262 1.57 6.05 2.78
N PRO A 263 2.74 5.63 3.27
CA PRO A 263 3.36 6.26 4.43
C PRO A 263 3.53 7.77 4.22
N PRO A 264 3.52 8.60 5.29
CA PRO A 264 3.73 10.03 5.13
C PRO A 264 5.14 10.34 4.64
N ALA A 265 5.27 11.37 3.81
CA ALA A 265 6.54 11.98 3.48
C ALA A 265 7.12 12.74 4.69
N THR A 266 8.40 13.01 4.67
CA THR A 266 9.09 13.75 5.74
C THR A 266 9.07 15.24 5.44
N LYS A 267 8.67 16.06 6.42
CA LYS A 267 8.72 17.52 6.29
C LYS A 267 10.16 17.99 6.27
N ALA A 268 10.53 18.81 5.29
CA ALA A 268 11.84 19.43 5.21
C ALA A 268 12.01 20.51 6.30
N VAL A 269 13.14 20.48 6.99
CA VAL A 269 13.53 21.47 7.98
C VAL A 269 14.89 22.03 7.58
N TYR A 270 14.90 23.30 7.17
CA TYR A 270 16.09 24.04 6.82
C TYR A 270 16.54 24.82 8.05
N SER A 271 17.58 24.37 8.72
CA SER A 271 18.08 24.98 9.96
C SER A 271 19.60 25.00 9.97
N MET A 272 20.18 26.13 10.31
CA MET A 272 21.62 26.23 10.50
C MET A 272 21.97 26.90 11.82
N LEU A 273 23.10 26.53 12.40
CA LEU A 273 23.67 27.08 13.59
C LEU A 273 25.07 27.66 13.26
N LEU A 274 25.28 28.93 13.52
CA LEU A 274 26.58 29.56 13.45
C LEU A 274 27.15 29.68 14.86
N SER A 275 28.36 29.17 15.09
CA SER A 275 29.07 29.22 16.35
C SER A 275 30.49 29.79 16.16
N GLY A 276 30.99 30.45 17.15
CA GLY A 276 32.29 31.11 17.18
C GLY A 276 32.24 32.41 17.98
N ASP A 277 33.40 32.85 18.51
CA ASP A 277 33.52 34.12 19.22
C ASP A 277 34.12 35.19 18.29
N GLY A 278 33.32 36.19 17.92
CA GLY A 278 33.72 37.27 17.04
C GLY A 278 34.50 38.44 17.73
N THR A 279 34.75 38.36 19.04
CA THR A 279 35.45 39.41 19.79
C THR A 279 36.95 39.15 19.81
N PHE A 280 37.72 39.89 19.05
CA PHE A 280 39.18 39.79 19.04
C PHE A 280 39.81 40.58 20.22
N THR A 281 40.89 40.02 20.78
CA THR A 281 41.64 40.70 21.85
C THR A 281 42.17 42.03 21.34
N GLY A 282 41.89 43.12 22.06
CA GLY A 282 42.39 44.44 21.72
C GLY A 282 43.91 44.55 21.82
N THR A 283 44.47 45.38 20.96
CA THR A 283 45.93 45.60 20.89
C THR A 283 46.26 47.08 20.69
N CYS A 284 47.53 47.40 20.47
CA CYS A 284 47.98 48.79 20.14
C CYS A 284 48.42 48.85 18.68
N VAL A 285 48.53 50.12 18.18
CA VAL A 285 49.05 50.38 16.83
C VAL A 285 50.39 49.67 16.59
N GLY A 286 50.67 49.27 15.36
CA GLY A 286 51.89 48.51 15.02
C GLY A 286 51.93 47.07 15.50
N TYR A 287 50.80 46.50 15.81
CA TYR A 287 50.64 45.12 16.24
C TYR A 287 51.05 44.06 15.13
N GLN A 288 51.43 42.90 15.59
CA GLN A 288 51.66 41.75 14.68
C GLN A 288 50.33 41.16 14.21
N PRO A 289 50.31 40.41 13.07
CA PRO A 289 49.10 39.80 12.57
C PRO A 289 48.32 39.06 13.66
N ILE A 290 47.04 39.33 13.75
CA ILE A 290 46.15 38.70 14.73
C ILE A 290 45.75 37.29 14.22
N THR A 291 45.89 36.30 15.09
CA THR A 291 45.48 34.94 14.78
C THR A 291 44.00 34.86 14.41
N ALA A 292 43.70 34.28 13.29
CA ALA A 292 42.33 34.09 12.84
C ALA A 292 41.52 33.24 13.84
N LYS A 293 40.27 33.57 14.02
CA LYS A 293 39.31 32.79 14.80
C LYS A 293 38.46 31.92 13.88
N GLU A 294 38.23 30.68 14.28
CA GLU A 294 37.41 29.73 13.56
C GLU A 294 35.93 29.95 13.92
N PHE A 295 35.07 29.90 12.89
CA PHE A 295 33.62 29.85 12.99
C PHE A 295 33.14 28.58 12.36
N THR A 296 32.17 27.93 12.99
CA THR A 296 31.60 26.68 12.52
C THR A 296 30.13 26.89 12.18
N ILE A 297 29.77 26.58 10.95
CA ILE A 297 28.40 26.53 10.44
C ILE A 297 27.95 25.09 10.47
N THR A 298 26.91 24.76 11.20
CA THR A 298 26.36 23.41 11.30
C THR A 298 24.98 23.37 10.64
N ASN A 299 24.74 22.40 9.72
CA ASN A 299 23.40 22.12 9.26
C ASN A 299 22.68 21.30 10.36
N SER A 300 21.78 21.96 11.09
CA SER A 300 20.95 21.35 12.13
C SER A 300 19.56 20.93 11.62
N GLY A 301 19.33 21.02 10.31
CA GLY A 301 18.12 20.55 9.64
C GLY A 301 18.21 19.08 9.21
N ASN A 302 17.24 18.66 8.40
CA ASN A 302 17.16 17.28 7.87
C ASN A 302 17.25 17.22 6.34
N VAL A 303 17.57 18.32 5.69
CA VAL A 303 17.83 18.44 4.24
C VAL A 303 19.09 19.24 4.01
N ASP A 304 19.67 19.11 2.84
CA ASP A 304 20.87 19.84 2.46
C ASP A 304 20.62 21.36 2.51
N LEU A 305 21.56 22.11 3.08
CA LEU A 305 21.62 23.56 2.93
C LEU A 305 22.34 23.84 1.61
N GLU A 306 21.61 24.36 0.65
CA GLU A 306 22.13 24.69 -0.68
C GLU A 306 22.37 26.20 -0.82
N ASN A 307 23.23 26.58 -1.78
CA ASN A 307 23.59 27.96 -2.05
C ASN A 307 24.06 28.68 -0.77
N VAL A 308 24.89 28.01 0.01
CA VAL A 308 25.49 28.58 1.20
C VAL A 308 26.45 29.70 0.75
N ASP A 309 26.18 30.91 1.23
CA ASP A 309 27.06 32.07 1.03
C ASP A 309 27.48 32.64 2.39
N ILE A 310 28.77 32.94 2.51
CA ILE A 310 29.37 33.46 3.72
C ILE A 310 30.06 34.76 3.40
N SER A 311 29.68 35.82 4.09
CA SER A 311 30.21 37.17 3.83
C SER A 311 30.38 37.95 5.12
N ILE A 312 31.26 38.94 5.06
CA ILE A 312 31.37 39.94 6.11
C ILE A 312 30.62 41.18 5.65
N THR A 313 29.72 41.68 6.49
CA THR A 313 28.86 42.84 6.22
C THR A 313 29.07 43.91 7.30
N GLY A 314 28.50 45.10 7.10
CA GLY A 314 28.64 46.24 8.05
C GLY A 314 29.65 47.27 7.63
N THR A 315 29.78 48.34 8.44
CA THR A 315 30.59 49.55 8.13
C THR A 315 32.06 49.22 7.96
N ASP A 316 32.61 48.37 8.83
CA ASP A 316 34.02 48.01 8.84
C ASP A 316 34.30 46.66 8.21
N LYS A 317 33.44 46.17 7.33
CA LYS A 317 33.60 44.87 6.67
C LYS A 317 34.97 44.66 6.02
N ASP A 318 35.51 45.75 5.42
CA ASP A 318 36.80 45.74 4.73
C ASP A 318 38.00 45.72 5.68
N LYS A 319 37.79 45.78 7.00
CA LYS A 319 38.81 45.69 8.05
C LYS A 319 39.04 44.28 8.57
N PHE A 320 38.27 43.32 8.07
CA PHE A 320 38.41 41.93 8.38
C PHE A 320 38.66 41.10 7.10
N GLU A 321 39.30 39.97 7.26
CA GLU A 321 39.54 39.00 6.21
C GLU A 321 38.81 37.70 6.54
N LEU A 322 38.09 37.17 5.56
CA LEU A 322 37.41 35.86 5.61
C LEU A 322 38.22 34.87 4.80
N SER A 323 38.50 33.73 5.37
CA SER A 323 39.14 32.61 4.68
C SER A 323 38.40 31.31 5.01
N GLY A 324 38.34 30.36 4.06
CA GLY A 324 37.67 29.09 4.25
C GLY A 324 37.35 28.39 2.94
N ASP A 325 36.74 27.27 3.05
CA ASP A 325 36.33 26.44 1.92
C ASP A 325 35.12 27.09 1.22
N GLY A 326 35.16 27.15 -0.12
CA GLY A 326 34.09 27.66 -0.97
C GLY A 326 32.94 26.70 -1.16
N THR A 327 32.71 25.79 -0.22
CA THR A 327 31.60 24.82 -0.26
C THR A 327 30.25 25.53 -0.26
N THR A 328 29.40 25.21 -1.22
CA THR A 328 28.08 25.83 -1.37
C THR A 328 26.92 24.94 -0.89
N THR A 329 27.23 23.75 -0.37
CA THR A 329 26.24 22.78 0.14
C THR A 329 26.73 22.13 1.42
N ILE A 330 25.89 22.07 2.46
CA ILE A 330 26.17 21.40 3.73
C ILE A 330 25.08 20.34 3.96
N GLN A 331 25.48 19.06 4.04
CA GLN A 331 24.56 17.96 4.30
C GLN A 331 24.02 18.00 5.73
N PRO A 332 22.88 17.35 6.03
CA PRO A 332 22.35 17.25 7.40
C PRO A 332 23.39 16.72 8.39
N ASN A 333 23.55 17.40 9.53
CA ASN A 333 24.53 17.16 10.58
C ASN A 333 26.00 17.43 10.22
N ASP A 334 26.30 17.83 9.00
CA ASP A 334 27.66 18.22 8.62
C ASP A 334 27.97 19.68 9.03
N THR A 335 29.25 20.01 9.04
CA THR A 335 29.77 21.32 9.42
C THR A 335 30.68 21.86 8.35
N LEU A 336 30.62 23.19 8.17
CA LEU A 336 31.55 23.97 7.38
C LEU A 336 32.31 24.92 8.32
N LYS A 337 33.65 25.00 8.18
CA LYS A 337 34.53 25.86 8.98
C LYS A 337 35.08 27.00 8.14
N VAL A 338 35.01 28.18 8.68
CA VAL A 338 35.65 29.38 8.12
C VAL A 338 36.43 30.09 9.18
N ALA A 339 37.44 30.87 8.77
CA ALA A 339 38.24 31.64 9.68
C ALA A 339 38.15 33.13 9.35
N VAL A 340 38.10 33.96 10.38
CA VAL A 340 38.08 35.40 10.27
C VAL A 340 39.25 35.97 11.05
N ALA A 341 39.93 36.95 10.49
CA ALA A 341 40.98 37.75 11.18
C ALA A 341 40.77 39.25 10.89
N PRO A 342 41.09 40.12 11.84
CA PRO A 342 41.28 41.53 11.54
C PRO A 342 42.47 41.71 10.59
N LYS A 343 42.40 42.68 9.68
CA LYS A 343 43.54 43.08 8.83
C LYS A 343 44.64 43.68 9.63
N ASP A 344 45.84 43.57 9.10
CA ASP A 344 47.05 44.19 9.70
C ASP A 344 47.05 45.70 9.56
N SER A 345 47.85 46.39 10.44
CA SER A 345 48.17 47.77 10.33
C SER A 345 46.95 48.72 10.36
N LEU A 346 45.89 48.34 11.05
CA LEU A 346 44.76 49.24 11.27
C LEU A 346 45.16 50.42 12.20
N ALA A 347 44.60 51.61 11.95
CA ALA A 347 44.72 52.75 12.81
C ALA A 347 44.01 52.53 14.16
N THR A 348 44.24 53.48 15.11
CA THR A 348 43.49 53.45 16.37
C THR A 348 42.01 53.60 16.13
N GLY A 349 41.20 52.70 16.76
CA GLY A 349 39.77 52.69 16.63
C GLY A 349 39.14 51.42 17.13
N ILE A 350 37.80 51.40 17.14
CA ILE A 350 36.97 50.19 17.38
C ILE A 350 36.31 49.82 16.06
N TYR A 351 36.63 48.63 15.53
CA TYR A 351 36.14 48.10 14.27
C TYR A 351 35.04 47.10 14.53
N ARG A 352 33.90 47.27 13.84
CA ARG A 352 32.72 46.40 13.97
C ARG A 352 32.22 45.95 12.61
N ALA A 353 32.00 44.67 12.49
CA ALA A 353 31.40 44.06 11.31
C ALA A 353 30.50 42.88 11.73
N THR A 354 29.85 42.24 10.78
CA THR A 354 29.00 41.09 11.02
C THR A 354 29.40 39.99 10.06
N LEU A 355 29.75 38.82 10.58
CA LEU A 355 29.82 37.58 9.80
C LEU A 355 28.40 37.14 9.53
N THR A 356 28.05 37.03 8.27
CA THR A 356 26.68 36.66 7.79
C THR A 356 26.77 35.40 6.99
N VAL A 357 25.89 34.44 7.30
CA VAL A 357 25.74 33.20 6.56
C VAL A 357 24.30 33.08 6.05
N THR A 358 24.14 32.84 4.77
CA THR A 358 22.85 32.61 4.11
C THR A 358 22.84 31.26 3.43
N ALA A 359 21.66 30.64 3.30
CA ALA A 359 21.43 29.43 2.51
C ALA A 359 20.00 29.45 1.99
N ALA A 360 19.73 28.67 0.93
CA ALA A 360 18.38 28.54 0.38
C ALA A 360 17.42 28.03 1.45
N ASN A 361 16.25 28.67 1.56
CA ASN A 361 15.15 28.30 2.46
C ASN A 361 15.47 28.29 3.97
N ALA A 362 16.70 28.66 4.39
CA ALA A 362 17.09 28.74 5.78
C ALA A 362 17.06 30.18 6.29
N GLN A 363 16.92 30.35 7.61
CA GLN A 363 17.07 31.67 8.24
C GLN A 363 18.54 32.09 8.23
N ILE A 364 18.77 33.40 8.04
CA ILE A 364 20.10 34.01 8.05
C ILE A 364 20.68 33.83 9.44
N ALA A 365 21.92 33.35 9.52
CA ALA A 365 22.69 33.30 10.76
C ALA A 365 23.78 34.37 10.77
N THR A 366 23.96 35.06 11.92
CA THR A 366 24.90 36.17 12.03
C THR A 366 25.69 36.12 13.34
N THR A 367 26.91 36.62 13.31
CA THR A 367 27.73 36.83 14.51
C THR A 367 28.45 38.20 14.40
N GLU A 368 28.43 39.00 15.48
CA GLU A 368 29.15 40.24 15.50
C GLU A 368 30.67 40.01 15.58
N LEU A 369 31.43 40.81 14.83
CA LEU A 369 32.88 40.85 14.83
C LEU A 369 33.30 42.19 15.48
N GLN A 370 34.19 42.13 16.45
CA GLN A 370 34.71 43.34 17.08
C GLN A 370 36.22 43.23 17.30
N PHE A 371 36.95 44.24 16.88
CA PHE A 371 38.38 44.40 17.14
C PHE A 371 38.72 45.84 17.57
N THR A 372 39.59 46.01 18.57
CA THR A 372 39.97 47.31 19.10
C THR A 372 41.50 47.54 18.97
N VAL A 373 41.86 48.62 18.37
CA VAL A 373 43.24 49.05 18.28
C VAL A 373 43.38 50.35 19.12
N ASN A 374 44.22 50.30 20.12
CA ASN A 374 44.46 51.41 21.07
C ASN A 374 45.73 52.15 20.72
N GLU A 375 45.88 53.41 21.23
CA GLU A 375 47.14 54.06 21.35
C GLU A 375 47.99 53.37 22.41
N HIS A 376 49.33 53.54 22.30
CA HIS A 376 50.24 53.12 23.35
C HIS A 376 50.16 54.09 24.57
N ASP A 377 49.88 53.51 25.74
CA ASP A 377 49.94 54.22 27.02
C ASP A 377 51.15 53.73 27.79
N TYR A 378 52.28 54.54 27.71
CA TYR A 378 53.53 54.11 28.27
C TYR A 378 53.72 54.61 29.70
N VAL A 379 54.15 53.72 30.57
CA VAL A 379 54.62 53.99 31.91
C VAL A 379 56.14 53.82 31.99
N ALA A 380 56.83 54.84 32.45
CA ALA A 380 58.29 54.80 32.65
C ALA A 380 58.62 54.04 33.95
N VAL A 381 59.47 53.02 33.85
CA VAL A 381 60.06 52.31 35.00
C VAL A 381 61.56 52.56 34.98
N VAL A 382 62.08 53.26 35.96
CA VAL A 382 63.49 53.58 36.08
C VAL A 382 64.22 52.48 36.85
N THR A 383 65.23 51.87 36.22
CA THR A 383 66.19 50.97 36.88
C THR A 383 67.45 51.78 37.20
N PRO A 384 67.74 52.04 38.47
CA PRO A 384 68.91 52.80 38.84
C PRO A 384 70.20 52.12 38.40
N PRO A 385 71.32 52.90 38.19
CA PRO A 385 72.61 52.29 37.93
C PRO A 385 73.11 51.52 39.15
N ASN A 386 73.87 50.48 38.89
CA ASN A 386 74.65 49.78 39.94
C ASN A 386 76.16 49.89 39.65
N CYS A 387 77.02 49.23 40.42
CA CYS A 387 78.47 49.32 40.28
C CYS A 387 79.04 48.79 38.97
N THR A 388 78.26 48.01 38.23
CA THR A 388 78.70 47.28 37.00
C THR A 388 77.90 47.68 35.78
N GLU A 389 76.68 48.21 35.94
CA GLU A 389 75.75 48.49 34.81
C GLU A 389 75.21 49.94 34.91
N LYS A 390 75.05 50.55 33.74
CA LYS A 390 74.36 51.86 33.63
C LYS A 390 72.89 51.72 33.91
N GLY A 391 72.28 52.67 34.62
CA GLY A 391 70.84 52.71 34.77
C GLY A 391 70.14 52.95 33.42
N TYR A 392 68.91 52.50 33.34
CA TYR A 392 68.07 52.69 32.15
C TYR A 392 66.61 52.89 32.53
N THR A 393 65.85 53.46 31.62
CA THR A 393 64.37 53.55 31.74
C THR A 393 63.70 52.63 30.76
N THR A 394 62.84 51.81 31.27
CA THR A 394 61.96 50.96 30.44
C THR A 394 60.59 51.59 30.35
N TYR A 395 60.07 51.74 29.16
CA TYR A 395 58.71 52.21 28.90
C TYR A 395 57.83 51.00 28.61
N ASN A 396 56.90 50.77 29.50
CA ASN A 396 55.95 49.62 29.36
C ASN A 396 54.58 50.14 28.97
N CYS A 397 54.03 49.65 27.90
CA CYS A 397 52.63 49.96 27.50
C CYS A 397 51.63 49.23 28.39
N ARG A 398 50.70 50.01 29.03
CA ARG A 398 49.62 49.43 29.84
C ARG A 398 48.55 48.63 29.00
N ASN A 399 48.38 49.06 27.74
CA ASN A 399 47.30 48.51 26.88
C ASN A 399 47.68 47.22 26.19
N CYS A 400 48.95 46.97 25.86
CA CYS A 400 49.36 45.79 25.08
C CYS A 400 50.61 45.05 25.63
N GLY A 401 51.23 45.58 26.72
CA GLY A 401 52.42 44.95 27.30
C GLY A 401 53.71 45.16 26.49
N TYR A 402 53.70 45.89 25.37
CA TYR A 402 54.91 46.22 24.61
C TYR A 402 55.84 47.10 25.45
N SER A 403 57.13 46.81 25.39
CA SER A 403 58.11 47.55 26.12
C SER A 403 59.33 47.90 25.27
N TYR A 404 59.93 49.05 25.53
CA TYR A 404 61.19 49.44 24.93
C TYR A 404 62.06 50.21 25.96
N ARG A 405 63.34 50.33 25.64
CA ARG A 405 64.32 51.04 26.45
C ARG A 405 64.86 52.28 25.74
#